data_b0fd87be6d2a4501fc5508dedf96b689
#
_entry.id   b0fd87be6d2a4501fc5508dedf96b689
#
_cell.length_a   1.000
_cell.length_b   1.000
_cell.length_c   1.000
_cell.angle_alpha   90.00
_cell.angle_beta   90.00
_cell.angle_gamma   90.00
#
_symmetry.space_group_name_H-M   'P 1'
#
loop_
_entity.id
_entity.type
_entity.pdbx_description
1 polymer ?
#
loop_
_entity_poly.entity_id
_entity_poly.type
_entity_poly.pdbx_seq_one_letter_code
_entity_poly.pdbx_strand_id
1 'polypeptide(L)'
;MWSFDGSSTLQAPGGSSDCLLKPVAIYPDPERKNGFLVMTEVLNADGTAHESNGRSTIDDSDNDFWFGFEQEYFLWDTETNLPLGFPKDQTPQGQFYCSVGGANTFGREIMDRHLDVCLDAGINVEGTNAEVAAGQWEFQTFAKGAQQAGDEMWVARYLLERIAEDYAIKIEYHPKPLGATDWNGSGMHANFSNTTLRTCGSKETYEKICEAFRPVVDECIAVYGAYNDQRLTGDHETQSITEFSYGVSDRGASIRIPIMTVESGWKGWLEDRRPASN
;
A
#
# COMPACT_ATOMS: atom_id res chain seq x y z
N MET A 1 13.94 -23.60 7.86
CA MET A 1 12.54 -23.91 7.64
C MET A 1 11.89 -24.18 8.98
N TRP A 2 10.69 -23.64 9.23
CA TRP A 2 9.89 -23.89 10.43
C TRP A 2 8.57 -24.52 10.02
N SER A 3 7.76 -24.96 10.99
CA SER A 3 6.39 -25.40 10.79
C SER A 3 5.47 -24.67 11.75
N PHE A 4 4.19 -24.62 11.40
CA PHE A 4 3.13 -24.07 12.23
C PHE A 4 1.82 -24.82 12.00
N ASP A 5 0.86 -24.66 12.91
CA ASP A 5 -0.46 -25.23 12.77
C ASP A 5 -1.32 -24.41 11.78
N GLY A 6 -1.31 -24.86 10.53
CA GLY A 6 -2.10 -24.27 9.45
C GLY A 6 -3.61 -24.40 9.66
N SER A 7 -4.09 -25.32 10.52
CA SER A 7 -5.53 -25.43 10.79
C SER A 7 -6.06 -24.22 11.57
N SER A 8 -5.22 -23.62 12.42
CA SER A 8 -5.59 -22.42 13.17
C SER A 8 -5.64 -21.15 12.31
N THR A 9 -5.07 -21.20 11.11
CA THR A 9 -5.08 -20.11 10.11
C THR A 9 -5.98 -20.42 8.91
N LEU A 10 -6.74 -21.53 8.96
CA LEU A 10 -7.57 -22.02 7.85
C LEU A 10 -6.78 -22.38 6.57
N GLN A 11 -5.50 -22.69 6.71
CA GLN A 11 -4.61 -23.08 5.61
C GLN A 11 -4.42 -24.61 5.51
N ALA A 12 -4.87 -25.39 6.48
CA ALA A 12 -4.80 -26.85 6.46
C ALA A 12 -5.97 -27.49 7.20
N PRO A 13 -6.33 -28.74 6.90
CA PRO A 13 -7.35 -29.47 7.68
C PRO A 13 -6.78 -29.94 9.00
N GLY A 14 -7.60 -30.00 10.07
CA GLY A 14 -7.16 -30.39 11.42
C GLY A 14 -6.53 -31.79 11.55
N GLY A 15 -6.83 -32.71 10.63
CA GLY A 15 -6.23 -34.04 10.61
C GLY A 15 -4.82 -34.12 9.95
N SER A 16 -4.38 -33.04 9.29
CA SER A 16 -3.05 -32.88 8.69
C SER A 16 -2.73 -31.38 8.68
N SER A 17 -2.42 -30.85 9.87
CA SER A 17 -2.45 -29.42 10.13
C SER A 17 -1.15 -28.67 9.83
N ASP A 18 -0.03 -29.37 9.64
CA ASP A 18 1.25 -28.74 9.50
C ASP A 18 1.42 -28.05 8.13
N CYS A 19 1.70 -26.74 8.19
CA CYS A 19 2.26 -25.98 7.09
C CYS A 19 3.72 -25.62 7.38
N LEU A 20 4.51 -25.38 6.33
CA LEU A 20 5.92 -25.00 6.47
C LEU A 20 6.09 -23.50 6.23
N LEU A 21 7.07 -22.91 6.93
CA LEU A 21 7.53 -21.54 6.76
C LEU A 21 8.94 -21.54 6.17
N LYS A 22 9.08 -21.02 4.95
CA LYS A 22 10.36 -20.83 4.28
C LYS A 22 10.81 -19.39 4.47
N PRO A 23 11.90 -19.10 5.23
CA PRO A 23 12.45 -17.75 5.35
C PRO A 23 12.87 -17.21 3.97
N VAL A 24 12.51 -15.97 3.65
CA VAL A 24 12.79 -15.33 2.37
C VAL A 24 13.41 -13.95 2.49
N ALA A 25 13.12 -13.21 3.57
CA ALA A 25 13.78 -11.95 3.89
C ALA A 25 13.94 -11.79 5.39
N ILE A 26 14.85 -10.92 5.82
CA ILE A 26 15.15 -10.66 7.23
C ILE A 26 15.37 -9.16 7.44
N TYR A 27 14.80 -8.63 8.51
CA TYR A 27 14.91 -7.23 8.90
C TYR A 27 15.33 -7.14 10.38
N PRO A 28 16.16 -6.15 10.80
CA PRO A 28 16.35 -5.86 12.20
C PRO A 28 15.00 -5.63 12.88
N ASP A 29 14.82 -6.13 14.12
CA ASP A 29 13.67 -5.78 14.93
C ASP A 29 14.01 -4.51 15.73
N PRO A 30 13.43 -3.35 15.43
CA PRO A 30 13.78 -2.09 16.09
C PRO A 30 13.37 -2.05 17.55
N GLU A 31 12.42 -2.87 17.97
CA GLU A 31 11.91 -2.94 19.33
C GLU A 31 12.69 -3.93 20.22
N ARG A 32 13.62 -4.72 19.65
CA ARG A 32 14.35 -5.75 20.38
C ARG A 32 15.84 -5.83 20.00
N LYS A 33 16.68 -5.58 20.95
CA LYS A 33 18.13 -5.75 20.75
C LYS A 33 18.46 -7.18 20.30
N ASN A 34 19.17 -7.31 19.20
CA ASN A 34 19.53 -8.59 18.56
C ASN A 34 18.29 -9.40 18.09
N GLY A 35 17.14 -8.76 17.95
CA GLY A 35 15.93 -9.34 17.36
C GLY A 35 15.91 -9.16 15.85
N PHE A 36 15.14 -10.02 15.19
CA PHE A 36 14.91 -9.94 13.74
C PHE A 36 13.46 -10.24 13.43
N LEU A 37 12.91 -9.51 12.47
CA LEU A 37 11.66 -9.83 11.78
C LEU A 37 12.03 -10.67 10.56
N VAL A 38 11.36 -11.82 10.39
CA VAL A 38 11.65 -12.73 9.29
C VAL A 38 10.41 -12.89 8.43
N MET A 39 10.49 -12.42 7.19
CA MET A 39 9.48 -12.69 6.18
C MET A 39 9.54 -14.15 5.75
N THR A 40 8.40 -14.80 5.67
CA THR A 40 8.31 -16.21 5.30
C THR A 40 7.28 -16.46 4.20
N GLU A 41 7.56 -17.40 3.35
CA GLU A 41 6.58 -18.03 2.45
C GLU A 41 5.93 -19.21 3.13
N VAL A 42 4.61 -19.36 2.96
CA VAL A 42 3.87 -20.53 3.41
C VAL A 42 3.91 -21.64 2.34
N LEU A 43 4.31 -22.83 2.77
CA LEU A 43 4.32 -24.02 1.93
C LEU A 43 3.41 -25.11 2.53
N ASN A 44 2.89 -25.97 1.70
CA ASN A 44 2.27 -27.23 2.10
C ASN A 44 3.28 -28.14 2.78
N ALA A 45 2.83 -29.17 3.49
CA ALA A 45 3.69 -30.15 4.16
C ALA A 45 4.65 -30.88 3.21
N ASP A 46 4.30 -30.99 1.92
CA ASP A 46 5.13 -31.59 0.88
C ASP A 46 6.17 -30.62 0.26
N GLY A 47 6.18 -29.36 0.73
CA GLY A 47 7.11 -28.33 0.28
C GLY A 47 6.68 -27.55 -0.97
N THR A 48 5.50 -27.83 -1.52
CA THR A 48 4.91 -27.02 -2.59
C THR A 48 4.38 -25.70 -2.05
N ALA A 49 4.31 -24.64 -2.87
CA ALA A 49 3.73 -23.37 -2.45
C ALA A 49 2.26 -23.56 -2.05
N HIS A 50 1.87 -23.03 -0.89
CA HIS A 50 0.47 -23.01 -0.46
C HIS A 50 -0.34 -22.06 -1.36
N GLU A 51 -1.62 -22.33 -1.59
CA GLU A 51 -2.50 -21.50 -2.44
C GLU A 51 -2.60 -20.04 -1.97
N SER A 52 -2.44 -19.77 -0.67
CA SER A 52 -2.40 -18.42 -0.10
C SER A 52 -1.06 -17.71 -0.26
N ASN A 53 -0.05 -18.36 -0.85
CA ASN A 53 1.30 -17.80 -1.00
C ASN A 53 1.40 -16.96 -2.28
N GLY A 54 0.82 -15.76 -2.26
CA GLY A 54 0.88 -14.84 -3.40
C GLY A 54 2.31 -14.41 -3.77
N ARG A 55 3.23 -14.34 -2.81
CA ARG A 55 4.63 -13.98 -3.07
C ARG A 55 5.31 -14.95 -4.04
N SER A 56 5.00 -16.24 -3.97
CA SER A 56 5.58 -17.26 -4.85
C SER A 56 5.19 -17.12 -6.33
N THR A 57 4.16 -16.32 -6.64
CA THR A 57 3.71 -16.05 -8.01
C THR A 57 4.40 -14.84 -8.64
N ILE A 58 5.17 -14.08 -7.86
CA ILE A 58 5.87 -12.89 -8.34
C ILE A 58 7.12 -13.31 -9.10
N ASP A 59 7.15 -13.01 -10.41
CA ASP A 59 8.37 -13.14 -11.22
C ASP A 59 9.17 -11.82 -11.14
N ASP A 60 10.28 -11.87 -10.45
CA ASP A 60 11.21 -10.76 -10.27
C ASP A 60 12.57 -11.03 -10.94
N SER A 61 12.56 -11.89 -11.95
CA SER A 61 13.78 -12.40 -12.58
C SER A 61 14.59 -11.33 -13.33
N ASP A 62 13.94 -10.26 -13.82
CA ASP A 62 14.62 -9.17 -14.52
C ASP A 62 15.12 -8.07 -13.57
N ASN A 63 14.59 -7.96 -12.34
CA ASN A 63 14.94 -6.96 -11.31
C ASN A 63 15.05 -5.52 -11.83
N ASP A 64 14.49 -5.22 -13.01
CA ASP A 64 14.59 -3.89 -13.63
C ASP A 64 13.54 -2.93 -13.13
N PHE A 65 12.42 -3.45 -12.61
CA PHE A 65 11.34 -2.63 -12.09
C PHE A 65 11.69 -2.02 -10.73
N TRP A 66 11.37 -0.74 -10.59
CA TRP A 66 11.39 0.00 -9.33
C TRP A 66 9.95 0.32 -8.96
N PHE A 67 9.63 0.18 -7.70
CA PHE A 67 8.30 0.45 -7.16
C PHE A 67 8.37 1.46 -6.03
N GLY A 68 7.38 2.37 -6.01
CA GLY A 68 7.10 3.25 -4.89
C GLY A 68 5.63 3.11 -4.53
N PHE A 69 5.32 2.74 -3.31
CA PHE A 69 3.94 2.61 -2.84
C PHE A 69 3.58 3.76 -1.91
N GLU A 70 2.40 4.31 -2.10
CA GLU A 70 1.78 5.35 -1.29
C GLU A 70 0.66 4.70 -0.48
N GLN A 71 0.99 4.19 0.71
CA GLN A 71 0.03 3.49 1.57
C GLN A 71 -0.76 4.47 2.43
N GLU A 72 -2.01 4.67 2.09
CA GLU A 72 -2.97 5.38 2.93
C GLU A 72 -3.59 4.44 3.98
N TYR A 73 -3.94 4.99 5.14
CA TYR A 73 -4.61 4.29 6.23
C TYR A 73 -5.29 5.27 7.18
N PHE A 74 -6.22 4.79 7.99
CA PHE A 74 -6.83 5.56 9.05
C PHE A 74 -6.38 5.07 10.43
N LEU A 75 -6.10 6.00 11.31
CA LEU A 75 -6.02 5.76 12.75
C LEU A 75 -7.45 5.75 13.29
N TRP A 76 -7.94 4.57 13.65
CA TRP A 76 -9.33 4.36 14.05
C TRP A 76 -9.46 4.27 15.55
N ASP A 77 -10.19 5.21 16.15
CA ASP A 77 -10.51 5.21 17.57
C ASP A 77 -11.60 4.16 17.85
N THR A 78 -11.26 3.16 18.64
CA THR A 78 -12.16 2.04 18.95
C THR A 78 -13.28 2.41 19.93
N GLU A 79 -13.14 3.50 20.69
CA GLU A 79 -14.17 3.98 21.62
C GLU A 79 -15.28 4.73 20.88
N THR A 80 -14.91 5.62 19.97
CA THR A 80 -15.86 6.40 19.18
C THR A 80 -16.33 5.68 17.93
N ASN A 81 -15.60 4.68 17.50
CA ASN A 81 -15.77 3.98 16.21
C ASN A 81 -15.73 4.93 15.01
N LEU A 82 -14.80 5.88 15.04
CA LEU A 82 -14.54 6.88 14.01
C LEU A 82 -13.02 7.07 13.86
N PRO A 83 -12.54 7.69 12.77
CA PRO A 83 -11.15 8.10 12.69
C PRO A 83 -10.76 9.03 13.84
N LEU A 84 -9.52 8.93 14.29
CA LEU A 84 -9.00 9.73 15.39
C LEU A 84 -9.15 11.23 15.09
N GLY A 85 -9.80 11.95 16.01
CA GLY A 85 -10.08 13.39 15.86
C GLY A 85 -11.13 13.74 14.81
N PHE A 86 -11.89 12.74 14.31
CA PHE A 86 -12.92 12.99 13.32
C PHE A 86 -14.00 13.95 13.87
N PRO A 87 -14.34 15.02 13.16
CA PRO A 87 -15.29 16.02 13.63
C PRO A 87 -16.70 15.46 13.72
N LYS A 88 -17.45 15.89 14.73
CA LYS A 88 -18.86 15.48 14.91
C LYS A 88 -19.76 16.02 13.80
N ASP A 89 -19.47 17.21 13.33
CA ASP A 89 -20.13 17.82 12.19
C ASP A 89 -19.21 17.67 10.97
N GLN A 90 -19.77 17.27 9.83
CA GLN A 90 -18.99 17.14 8.60
C GLN A 90 -18.41 18.51 8.23
N THR A 91 -17.10 18.54 8.10
CA THR A 91 -16.36 19.71 7.64
C THR A 91 -15.88 19.50 6.21
N PRO A 92 -15.70 20.58 5.42
CA PRO A 92 -15.13 20.46 4.09
C PRO A 92 -13.79 19.75 4.12
N GLN A 93 -13.52 18.91 3.14
CA GLN A 93 -12.23 18.25 2.95
C GLN A 93 -11.13 19.29 2.69
N GLY A 94 -9.88 18.90 2.90
CA GLY A 94 -8.69 19.69 2.57
C GLY A 94 -8.04 20.39 3.76
N GLN A 95 -8.75 20.67 4.85
CA GLN A 95 -8.15 21.32 6.03
C GLN A 95 -7.17 20.42 6.80
N PHE A 96 -7.25 19.12 6.62
CA PHE A 96 -6.38 18.11 7.26
C PHE A 96 -5.18 17.70 6.40
N TYR A 97 -5.29 17.90 5.08
CA TYR A 97 -4.25 17.48 4.13
C TYR A 97 -2.94 18.23 4.37
N CYS A 98 -1.84 17.47 4.57
CA CYS A 98 -0.51 17.98 4.92
C CYS A 98 -0.52 18.96 6.10
N SER A 99 -1.49 18.82 7.02
CA SER A 99 -1.74 19.78 8.08
C SER A 99 -0.67 19.75 9.17
N VAL A 100 -0.58 20.85 9.89
CA VAL A 100 0.21 21.04 11.11
C VAL A 100 -0.65 21.67 12.20
N GLY A 101 -0.26 21.44 13.45
CA GLY A 101 -0.96 21.99 14.62
C GLY A 101 -2.05 21.07 15.17
N GLY A 102 -2.20 21.06 16.48
CA GLY A 102 -3.02 20.11 17.23
C GLY A 102 -4.53 20.17 16.96
N ALA A 103 -5.02 21.22 16.27
CA ALA A 103 -6.42 21.32 15.88
C ALA A 103 -6.78 20.53 14.61
N ASN A 104 -5.80 20.23 13.77
CA ASN A 104 -6.01 19.63 12.45
C ASN A 104 -5.23 18.33 12.25
N THR A 105 -4.23 18.06 13.09
CA THR A 105 -3.33 16.90 12.93
C THR A 105 -3.51 15.96 14.12
N PHE A 106 -4.00 14.75 13.84
CA PHE A 106 -4.31 13.75 14.86
C PHE A 106 -3.47 12.50 14.61
N GLY A 107 -2.79 12.01 15.67
CA GLY A 107 -1.98 10.79 15.61
C GLY A 107 -0.56 10.98 15.07
N ARG A 108 -0.03 12.21 15.02
CA ARG A 108 1.34 12.47 14.55
C ARG A 108 2.40 11.66 15.29
N GLU A 109 2.27 11.51 16.60
CA GLU A 109 3.25 10.72 17.38
C GLU A 109 3.30 9.25 16.97
N ILE A 110 2.17 8.69 16.53
CA ILE A 110 2.09 7.31 16.02
C ILE A 110 2.83 7.23 14.68
N MET A 111 2.57 8.19 13.79
CA MET A 111 3.22 8.29 12.48
C MET A 111 4.72 8.54 12.61
N ASP A 112 5.16 9.47 13.46
CA ASP A 112 6.58 9.76 13.69
C ASP A 112 7.32 8.52 14.23
N ARG A 113 6.74 7.83 15.21
CA ARG A 113 7.29 6.57 15.73
C ARG A 113 7.33 5.49 14.65
N HIS A 114 6.30 5.38 13.82
CA HIS A 114 6.26 4.42 12.72
C HIS A 114 7.39 4.69 11.70
N LEU A 115 7.60 5.95 11.34
CA LEU A 115 8.70 6.35 10.47
C LEU A 115 10.05 5.92 11.07
N ASP A 116 10.29 6.25 12.34
CA ASP A 116 11.55 5.92 13.02
C ASP A 116 11.82 4.42 13.06
N VAL A 117 10.84 3.60 13.43
CA VAL A 117 11.03 2.14 13.50
C VAL A 117 11.15 1.50 12.11
N CYS A 118 10.51 2.04 11.09
CA CYS A 118 10.70 1.56 9.71
C CYS A 118 12.14 1.83 9.22
N LEU A 119 12.66 3.02 9.48
CA LEU A 119 14.05 3.37 9.15
C LEU A 119 15.06 2.51 9.93
N ASP A 120 14.81 2.27 11.22
CA ASP A 120 15.65 1.39 12.05
C ASP A 120 15.59 -0.08 11.59
N ALA A 121 14.46 -0.53 11.05
CA ALA A 121 14.32 -1.83 10.41
C ALA A 121 14.98 -1.92 9.02
N GLY A 122 15.48 -0.79 8.48
CA GLY A 122 16.12 -0.72 7.17
C GLY A 122 15.13 -0.65 6.00
N ILE A 123 13.88 -0.33 6.26
CA ILE A 123 12.87 -0.09 5.21
C ILE A 123 13.09 1.31 4.63
N ASN A 124 13.08 1.41 3.31
CA ASN A 124 13.25 2.68 2.63
C ASN A 124 11.91 3.44 2.60
N VAL A 125 11.62 4.20 3.65
CA VAL A 125 10.49 5.13 3.71
C VAL A 125 10.93 6.47 3.12
N GLU A 126 10.27 6.89 2.04
CA GLU A 126 10.58 8.12 1.30
C GLU A 126 9.85 9.35 1.87
N GLY A 127 8.70 9.15 2.50
CA GLY A 127 7.92 10.24 3.08
C GLY A 127 6.71 9.78 3.85
N THR A 128 6.11 10.75 4.57
CA THR A 128 4.84 10.59 5.29
C THR A 128 4.06 11.89 5.22
N ASN A 129 2.74 11.83 5.18
CA ASN A 129 1.88 13.00 5.24
C ASN A 129 0.53 12.68 5.90
N ALA A 130 -0.07 13.70 6.51
CA ALA A 130 -1.47 13.65 6.87
C ALA A 130 -2.33 13.76 5.60
N GLU A 131 -3.37 12.95 5.53
CA GLU A 131 -4.26 12.84 4.40
C GLU A 131 -5.53 13.69 4.54
N VAL A 132 -6.46 13.54 3.59
CA VAL A 132 -7.60 14.44 3.39
C VAL A 132 -8.58 14.41 4.57
N ALA A 133 -8.72 13.26 5.25
CA ALA A 133 -9.60 13.16 6.42
C ALA A 133 -8.81 13.28 7.73
N ALA A 134 -9.51 13.70 8.81
CA ALA A 134 -8.93 13.66 10.15
C ALA A 134 -8.53 12.22 10.51
N GLY A 135 -7.34 12.03 11.06
CA GLY A 135 -6.80 10.72 11.43
C GLY A 135 -6.40 9.83 10.25
N GLN A 136 -6.50 10.33 9.02
CA GLN A 136 -5.98 9.65 7.82
C GLN A 136 -4.52 10.06 7.59
N TRP A 137 -3.69 9.08 7.32
CA TRP A 137 -2.27 9.23 7.06
C TRP A 137 -1.82 8.42 5.86
N GLU A 138 -0.67 8.80 5.32
CA GLU A 138 0.01 8.08 4.27
C GLU A 138 1.50 7.95 4.61
N PHE A 139 2.09 6.80 4.25
CA PHE A 139 3.53 6.65 4.16
C PHE A 139 3.92 6.12 2.79
N GLN A 140 5.09 6.55 2.29
CA GLN A 140 5.60 6.14 1.01
C GLN A 140 6.85 5.28 1.18
N THR A 141 6.91 4.15 0.47
CA THR A 141 8.08 3.26 0.41
C THR A 141 8.65 3.21 -0.99
N PHE A 142 9.93 2.84 -1.10
CA PHE A 142 10.58 2.61 -2.37
C PHE A 142 11.45 1.37 -2.32
N ALA A 143 11.35 0.51 -3.33
CA ALA A 143 12.21 -0.65 -3.49
C ALA A 143 12.51 -0.97 -4.96
N LYS A 144 13.59 -1.70 -5.18
CA LYS A 144 13.98 -2.24 -6.48
C LYS A 144 13.63 -3.72 -6.52
N GLY A 145 12.74 -4.09 -7.45
CA GLY A 145 12.17 -5.42 -7.52
C GLY A 145 10.84 -5.56 -6.78
N ALA A 146 9.95 -6.35 -7.34
CA ALA A 146 8.58 -6.50 -6.85
C ALA A 146 8.51 -7.27 -5.52
N GLN A 147 9.37 -8.29 -5.36
CA GLN A 147 9.39 -9.07 -4.12
C GLN A 147 9.85 -8.22 -2.93
N GLN A 148 10.93 -7.45 -3.09
CA GLN A 148 11.40 -6.55 -2.03
C GLN A 148 10.36 -5.49 -1.69
N ALA A 149 9.72 -4.89 -2.69
CA ALA A 149 8.70 -3.87 -2.48
C ALA A 149 7.51 -4.41 -1.67
N GLY A 150 7.05 -5.61 -2.00
CA GLY A 150 5.97 -6.28 -1.26
C GLY A 150 6.39 -6.67 0.16
N ASP A 151 7.58 -7.25 0.33
CA ASP A 151 8.10 -7.64 1.65
C ASP A 151 8.24 -6.43 2.59
N GLU A 152 8.82 -5.33 2.11
CA GLU A 152 8.98 -4.09 2.90
C GLU A 152 7.63 -3.47 3.26
N MET A 153 6.65 -3.46 2.35
CA MET A 153 5.30 -2.99 2.64
C MET A 153 4.64 -3.81 3.75
N TRP A 154 4.74 -5.14 3.71
CA TRP A 154 4.18 -5.99 4.77
C TRP A 154 4.86 -5.80 6.11
N VAL A 155 6.18 -5.60 6.13
CA VAL A 155 6.92 -5.30 7.37
C VAL A 155 6.52 -3.93 7.91
N ALA A 156 6.40 -2.91 7.05
CA ALA A 156 5.94 -1.57 7.44
C ALA A 156 4.53 -1.61 8.04
N ARG A 157 3.59 -2.34 7.42
CA ARG A 157 2.24 -2.56 7.98
C ARG A 157 2.27 -3.25 9.33
N TYR A 158 3.07 -4.31 9.46
CA TYR A 158 3.23 -5.03 10.74
C TYR A 158 3.74 -4.10 11.85
N LEU A 159 4.75 -3.28 11.57
CA LEU A 159 5.29 -2.32 12.54
C LEU A 159 4.25 -1.27 12.94
N LEU A 160 3.46 -0.77 11.98
CA LEU A 160 2.37 0.18 12.24
C LEU A 160 1.30 -0.42 13.16
N GLU A 161 0.85 -1.65 12.88
CA GLU A 161 -0.11 -2.36 13.73
C GLU A 161 0.43 -2.58 15.15
N ARG A 162 1.70 -2.96 15.28
CA ARG A 162 2.34 -3.15 16.58
C ARG A 162 2.44 -1.86 17.39
N ILE A 163 2.72 -0.74 16.72
CA ILE A 163 2.73 0.58 17.38
C ILE A 163 1.33 0.98 17.80
N ALA A 164 0.34 0.78 16.96
CA ALA A 164 -1.05 1.13 17.23
C ALA A 164 -1.61 0.45 18.49
N GLU A 165 -1.15 -0.76 18.82
CA GLU A 165 -1.51 -1.47 20.06
C GLU A 165 -1.17 -0.65 21.32
N ASP A 166 -0.04 0.07 21.34
CA ASP A 166 0.39 0.88 22.49
C ASP A 166 -0.52 2.11 22.72
N TYR A 167 -1.26 2.52 21.67
CA TYR A 167 -2.16 3.67 21.71
C TYR A 167 -3.63 3.30 21.75
N ALA A 168 -3.96 2.00 21.81
CA ALA A 168 -5.34 1.50 21.73
C ALA A 168 -6.10 1.97 20.46
N ILE A 169 -5.37 2.14 19.37
CA ILE A 169 -5.87 2.53 18.05
C ILE A 169 -5.87 1.30 17.14
N LYS A 170 -6.91 1.16 16.32
CA LYS A 170 -6.95 0.19 15.21
C LYS A 170 -6.44 0.88 13.93
N ILE A 171 -5.61 0.21 13.17
CA ILE A 171 -5.31 0.65 11.80
C ILE A 171 -6.43 0.16 10.87
N GLU A 172 -7.02 1.07 10.12
CA GLU A 172 -8.09 0.76 9.19
C GLU A 172 -7.60 0.97 7.76
N TYR A 173 -7.54 -0.14 6.99
CA TYR A 173 -7.15 -0.16 5.58
C TYR A 173 -8.34 -0.31 4.64
N HIS A 174 -9.57 -0.26 5.11
CA HIS A 174 -10.72 -0.34 4.22
C HIS A 174 -10.69 0.81 3.21
N PRO A 175 -10.88 0.56 1.90
CA PRO A 175 -10.74 1.60 0.86
C PRO A 175 -11.79 2.73 0.96
N LYS A 176 -12.90 2.52 1.66
CA LYS A 176 -13.93 3.54 1.92
C LYS A 176 -14.50 3.38 3.33
N PRO A 177 -13.73 3.62 4.40
CA PRO A 177 -14.17 3.30 5.77
C PRO A 177 -15.30 4.19 6.27
N LEU A 178 -15.46 5.38 5.71
CA LEU A 178 -16.54 6.32 6.03
C LEU A 178 -17.78 6.13 5.15
N GLY A 179 -17.84 5.04 4.37
CA GLY A 179 -18.97 4.70 3.53
C GLY A 179 -19.23 5.71 2.40
N ALA A 180 -20.46 5.76 1.91
CA ALA A 180 -20.87 6.65 0.81
C ALA A 180 -21.03 8.09 1.30
N THR A 181 -19.95 8.74 1.65
CA THR A 181 -19.86 10.15 2.08
C THR A 181 -18.97 10.94 1.13
N ASP A 182 -18.92 12.26 1.29
CA ASP A 182 -18.04 13.13 0.50
C ASP A 182 -16.56 13.05 0.90
N TRP A 183 -16.19 12.22 1.86
CA TRP A 183 -14.81 11.97 2.22
C TRP A 183 -14.13 11.06 1.20
N ASN A 184 -12.88 11.37 0.87
CA ASN A 184 -12.05 10.50 0.02
C ASN A 184 -11.91 9.10 0.65
N GLY A 185 -11.64 8.10 -0.18
CA GLY A 185 -11.25 6.77 0.28
C GLY A 185 -9.76 6.69 0.59
N SER A 186 -9.31 5.47 0.80
CA SER A 186 -7.90 5.12 0.97
C SER A 186 -7.42 4.22 -0.16
N GLY A 187 -6.27 4.55 -0.74
CA GLY A 187 -5.59 3.78 -1.77
C GLY A 187 -4.20 3.32 -1.33
N MET A 188 -3.63 2.45 -2.14
CA MET A 188 -2.19 2.19 -2.14
C MET A 188 -1.70 2.42 -3.57
N HIS A 189 -1.51 3.69 -3.94
CA HIS A 189 -1.05 4.02 -5.29
C HIS A 189 0.30 3.38 -5.56
N ALA A 190 0.43 2.77 -6.72
CA ALA A 190 1.64 2.07 -7.12
C ALA A 190 2.39 2.88 -8.17
N ASN A 191 3.45 3.55 -7.76
CA ASN A 191 4.42 4.15 -8.67
C ASN A 191 5.35 3.07 -9.19
N PHE A 192 5.58 3.02 -10.49
CA PHE A 192 6.49 2.04 -11.06
C PHE A 192 7.27 2.59 -12.25
N SER A 193 8.47 2.06 -12.41
CA SER A 193 9.31 2.35 -13.57
C SER A 193 10.21 1.16 -13.91
N ASN A 194 10.64 1.11 -15.14
CA ASN A 194 11.70 0.25 -15.62
C ASN A 194 12.75 1.07 -16.39
N THR A 195 13.81 0.46 -16.87
CA THR A 195 14.87 1.17 -17.62
C THR A 195 14.30 1.91 -18.83
N THR A 196 13.33 1.35 -19.53
CA THR A 196 12.67 2.04 -20.65
C THR A 196 12.03 3.35 -20.20
N LEU A 197 11.19 3.32 -19.16
CA LEU A 197 10.53 4.53 -18.63
C LEU A 197 11.56 5.55 -18.12
N ARG A 198 12.61 5.10 -17.47
CA ARG A 198 13.66 6.00 -16.92
C ARG A 198 14.55 6.63 -17.98
N THR A 199 14.62 6.08 -19.21
CA THR A 199 15.61 6.51 -20.21
C THR A 199 15.08 6.87 -21.59
N CYS A 200 13.86 6.44 -21.97
CA CYS A 200 13.37 6.51 -23.35
C CYS A 200 13.20 7.94 -23.89
N GLY A 201 12.80 8.90 -23.08
CA GLY A 201 12.56 10.28 -23.51
C GLY A 201 11.45 10.45 -24.56
N SER A 202 10.43 9.58 -24.57
CA SER A 202 9.40 9.53 -25.61
C SER A 202 8.00 9.48 -25.01
N LYS A 203 7.17 10.46 -25.35
CA LYS A 203 5.74 10.52 -25.03
C LYS A 203 5.01 9.27 -25.53
N GLU A 204 5.27 8.89 -26.77
CA GLU A 204 4.62 7.75 -27.44
C GLU A 204 4.90 6.43 -26.70
N THR A 205 6.07 6.29 -26.08
CA THR A 205 6.40 5.10 -25.28
C THR A 205 5.53 5.04 -24.02
N TYR A 206 5.37 6.15 -23.31
CA TYR A 206 4.49 6.24 -22.16
C TYR A 206 3.03 5.95 -22.49
N GLU A 207 2.53 6.55 -23.57
CA GLU A 207 1.16 6.31 -24.06
C GLU A 207 0.93 4.84 -24.43
N LYS A 208 1.90 4.19 -25.10
CA LYS A 208 1.82 2.75 -25.41
C LYS A 208 1.79 1.87 -24.17
N ILE A 209 2.57 2.21 -23.15
CA ILE A 209 2.56 1.45 -21.90
C ILE A 209 1.22 1.64 -21.18
N CYS A 210 0.70 2.86 -21.11
CA CYS A 210 -0.62 3.12 -20.53
C CYS A 210 -1.73 2.35 -21.29
N GLU A 211 -1.74 2.39 -22.62
CA GLU A 211 -2.72 1.64 -23.42
C GLU A 211 -2.60 0.11 -23.26
N ALA A 212 -1.42 -0.41 -22.92
CA ALA A 212 -1.25 -1.84 -22.64
C ALA A 212 -1.98 -2.32 -21.38
N PHE A 213 -2.35 -1.43 -20.47
CA PHE A 213 -3.19 -1.77 -19.32
C PHE A 213 -4.67 -1.95 -19.68
N ARG A 214 -5.15 -1.33 -20.77
CA ARG A 214 -6.56 -1.36 -21.13
C ARG A 214 -7.14 -2.77 -21.27
N PRO A 215 -6.50 -3.71 -21.98
CA PRO A 215 -7.04 -5.07 -22.13
C PRO A 215 -6.97 -5.92 -20.85
N VAL A 216 -6.19 -5.53 -19.83
CA VAL A 216 -5.97 -6.29 -18.59
C VAL A 216 -6.55 -5.61 -17.36
N VAL A 217 -7.44 -4.63 -17.55
CA VAL A 217 -8.04 -3.87 -16.43
C VAL A 217 -8.72 -4.78 -15.42
N ASP A 218 -9.54 -5.72 -15.86
CA ASP A 218 -10.28 -6.63 -14.98
C ASP A 218 -9.32 -7.56 -14.22
N GLU A 219 -8.24 -8.01 -14.84
CA GLU A 219 -7.21 -8.82 -14.19
C GLU A 219 -6.48 -8.02 -13.10
N CYS A 220 -6.18 -6.75 -13.37
CA CYS A 220 -5.60 -5.85 -12.36
C CYS A 220 -6.56 -5.63 -11.20
N ILE A 221 -7.81 -5.25 -11.47
CA ILE A 221 -8.82 -5.00 -10.43
C ILE A 221 -9.04 -6.23 -9.54
N ALA A 222 -8.99 -7.43 -10.10
CA ALA A 222 -9.17 -8.67 -9.33
C ALA A 222 -8.13 -8.87 -8.22
N VAL A 223 -6.96 -8.22 -8.30
CA VAL A 223 -5.87 -8.33 -7.32
C VAL A 223 -5.57 -7.01 -6.57
N TYR A 224 -6.31 -5.94 -6.87
CA TYR A 224 -6.08 -4.60 -6.31
C TYR A 224 -6.83 -4.31 -5.01
N GLY A 225 -7.21 -5.33 -4.27
CA GLY A 225 -7.84 -5.23 -2.97
C GLY A 225 -9.36 -5.38 -2.98
N ALA A 226 -9.90 -5.77 -1.84
CA ALA A 226 -11.33 -5.96 -1.66
C ALA A 226 -12.08 -4.62 -1.52
N TYR A 227 -13.36 -4.59 -1.86
CA TYR A 227 -14.24 -3.42 -1.74
C TYR A 227 -13.78 -2.17 -2.53
N ASN A 228 -12.94 -2.36 -3.52
CA ASN A 228 -12.39 -1.26 -4.32
C ASN A 228 -13.47 -0.59 -5.21
N ASP A 229 -14.58 -1.27 -5.47
CA ASP A 229 -15.78 -0.72 -6.09
C ASP A 229 -16.43 0.42 -5.28
N GLN A 230 -16.25 0.43 -3.95
CA GLN A 230 -16.74 1.49 -3.08
C GLN A 230 -15.87 2.76 -3.16
N ARG A 231 -14.60 2.63 -3.58
CA ARG A 231 -13.65 3.74 -3.74
C ARG A 231 -13.59 4.24 -5.18
N LEU A 232 -13.50 3.35 -6.17
CA LEU A 232 -13.37 3.70 -7.60
C LEU A 232 -14.74 4.01 -8.20
N THR A 233 -15.27 5.18 -7.90
CA THR A 233 -16.64 5.60 -8.27
C THR A 233 -16.69 6.57 -9.45
N GLY A 234 -15.57 7.16 -9.86
CA GLY A 234 -15.50 8.29 -10.78
C GLY A 234 -15.56 9.65 -10.07
N ASP A 235 -15.80 9.65 -8.76
CA ASP A 235 -15.78 10.84 -7.91
C ASP A 235 -14.55 10.82 -6.98
N HIS A 236 -14.33 11.89 -6.22
CA HIS A 236 -13.27 12.00 -5.19
C HIS A 236 -11.87 11.64 -5.75
N GLU A 237 -11.56 12.16 -6.94
CA GLU A 237 -10.24 11.99 -7.59
C GLU A 237 -9.91 10.54 -7.94
N THR A 238 -10.91 9.71 -8.21
CA THR A 238 -10.76 8.35 -8.72
C THR A 238 -11.41 8.18 -10.08
N GLN A 239 -10.90 7.28 -10.91
CA GLN A 239 -11.65 6.78 -12.06
C GLN A 239 -12.70 5.77 -11.61
N SER A 240 -13.81 5.66 -12.36
CA SER A 240 -14.76 4.57 -12.15
C SER A 240 -14.10 3.21 -12.35
N ILE A 241 -14.47 2.23 -11.52
CA ILE A 241 -13.91 0.87 -11.61
C ILE A 241 -14.17 0.19 -12.97
N THR A 242 -15.21 0.63 -13.69
CA THR A 242 -15.59 0.12 -15.02
C THR A 242 -14.94 0.85 -16.17
N GLU A 243 -14.19 1.93 -15.88
CA GLU A 243 -13.57 2.79 -16.88
C GLU A 243 -12.06 2.74 -16.77
N PHE A 244 -11.36 2.96 -17.88
CA PHE A 244 -9.91 3.10 -17.89
C PHE A 244 -9.50 4.37 -18.64
N SER A 245 -8.69 5.18 -17.98
CA SER A 245 -8.11 6.38 -18.54
C SER A 245 -6.67 6.58 -18.06
N TYR A 246 -5.93 7.42 -18.77
CA TYR A 246 -4.63 7.92 -18.31
C TYR A 246 -4.46 9.38 -18.72
N GLY A 247 -3.65 10.10 -17.98
CA GLY A 247 -3.41 11.51 -18.25
C GLY A 247 -2.21 12.10 -17.52
N VAL A 248 -1.68 13.19 -18.06
CA VAL A 248 -0.61 13.97 -17.40
C VAL A 248 -1.22 14.78 -16.26
N SER A 249 -0.70 14.62 -15.04
CA SER A 249 -1.16 15.30 -13.82
C SER A 249 -2.66 15.07 -13.52
N ASP A 250 -3.26 14.04 -14.09
CA ASP A 250 -4.68 13.74 -13.93
C ASP A 250 -4.90 12.80 -12.75
N ARG A 251 -5.41 13.36 -11.64
CA ARG A 251 -5.71 12.59 -10.42
C ARG A 251 -6.98 11.74 -10.56
N GLY A 252 -7.86 12.07 -11.50
CA GLY A 252 -9.07 11.30 -11.81
C GLY A 252 -8.84 10.14 -12.80
N ALA A 253 -7.61 9.95 -13.29
CA ALA A 253 -7.29 8.87 -14.20
C ALA A 253 -6.92 7.57 -13.48
N SER A 254 -7.06 6.43 -14.16
CA SER A 254 -6.57 5.12 -13.68
C SER A 254 -5.05 5.11 -13.57
N ILE A 255 -4.36 5.61 -14.60
CA ILE A 255 -2.90 5.76 -14.64
C ILE A 255 -2.57 7.25 -14.78
N ARG A 256 -1.84 7.77 -13.82
CA ARG A 256 -1.32 9.13 -13.88
C ARG A 256 0.11 9.14 -14.41
N ILE A 257 0.38 10.06 -15.33
CA ILE A 257 1.73 10.39 -15.75
C ILE A 257 2.17 11.62 -14.92
N PRO A 258 3.10 11.49 -13.99
CA PRO A 258 3.51 12.62 -13.15
C PRO A 258 4.10 13.75 -13.99
N ILE A 259 3.85 15.01 -13.59
CA ILE A 259 4.41 16.18 -14.29
C ILE A 259 5.94 16.14 -14.32
N MET A 260 6.58 15.64 -13.26
CA MET A 260 8.04 15.50 -13.19
C MET A 260 8.59 14.58 -14.27
N THR A 261 7.85 13.53 -14.64
CA THR A 261 8.20 12.65 -15.77
C THR A 261 8.23 13.44 -17.08
N VAL A 262 7.23 14.30 -17.30
CA VAL A 262 7.14 15.13 -18.52
C VAL A 262 8.24 16.19 -18.53
N GLU A 263 8.44 16.92 -17.45
CA GLU A 263 9.45 17.98 -17.32
C GLU A 263 10.88 17.43 -17.40
N SER A 264 11.08 16.16 -17.00
CA SER A 264 12.36 15.45 -17.18
C SER A 264 12.55 14.93 -18.60
N GLY A 265 11.73 15.36 -19.55
CA GLY A 265 11.81 14.95 -20.97
C GLY A 265 11.32 13.53 -21.18
N TRP A 266 10.22 13.15 -20.54
CA TRP A 266 9.61 11.82 -20.61
C TRP A 266 10.56 10.71 -20.10
N LYS A 267 11.15 10.99 -18.93
CA LYS A 267 12.01 10.07 -18.19
C LYS A 267 11.61 10.07 -16.73
N GLY A 268 11.06 8.96 -16.24
CA GLY A 268 10.57 8.89 -14.88
C GLY A 268 9.74 7.63 -14.62
N TRP A 269 8.51 7.80 -14.16
CA TRP A 269 7.64 6.71 -13.72
C TRP A 269 6.18 6.95 -14.13
N LEU A 270 5.36 5.94 -13.91
CA LEU A 270 3.91 5.97 -13.96
C LEU A 270 3.34 5.69 -12.57
N GLU A 271 2.18 6.22 -12.27
CA GLU A 271 1.43 5.99 -11.04
C GLU A 271 0.11 5.28 -11.37
N ASP A 272 -0.02 4.02 -10.94
CA ASP A 272 -1.31 3.32 -10.95
C ASP A 272 -2.10 3.72 -9.69
N ARG A 273 -3.22 4.39 -9.89
CA ARG A 273 -4.06 4.94 -8.81
C ARG A 273 -5.20 4.01 -8.40
N ARG A 274 -5.31 2.85 -9.05
CA ARG A 274 -6.42 1.92 -8.84
C ARG A 274 -6.27 1.01 -7.63
N PRO A 275 -5.06 0.59 -7.15
CA PRO A 275 -4.98 -0.29 -6.00
C PRO A 275 -5.61 0.32 -4.75
N ALA A 276 -6.39 -0.51 -4.02
CA ALA A 276 -6.95 -0.17 -2.72
C ALA A 276 -5.89 -0.24 -1.61
N SER A 277 -6.18 0.34 -0.46
CA SER A 277 -5.28 0.36 0.69
C SER A 277 -5.17 -0.99 1.44
N ASN A 278 -6.14 -1.91 1.24
CA ASN A 278 -6.21 -3.20 1.94
C ASN A 278 -5.53 -4.38 1.22
#